data_fa92a67a100bb6a5d584410d814981df
#
_entry.id   fa92a67a100bb6a5d584410d814981df
#
_cell.length_a   1.000
_cell.length_b   1.000
_cell.length_c   1.000
_cell.angle_alpha   90.00
_cell.angle_beta   90.00
_cell.angle_gamma   90.00
#
_symmetry.space_group_name_H-M   'P 1'
#
loop_
_entity.id
_entity.type
_entity.pdbx_description
1 polymer ?
#
loop_
_entity_poly.entity_id
_entity_poly.type
_entity_poly.pdbx_seq_one_letter_code
_entity_poly.pdbx_strand_id
1 'polypeptide(L)'
;MMRVGFGGTNDQPFRSFGKWLLDRGELTPAQATMQGIKAWARANPSRVDEMLNVNPRFVFFRELPPTNDGPVGALGVPLTAERSIAVDPSTIPLGVPVFLSTTRPLSTEPIER
;
A
#
# COMPACT_ATOMS: atom_id res chain seq x y z
N MET A 1 19.42 7.80 1.95
CA MET A 1 18.02 7.34 1.80
C MET A 1 17.14 8.25 2.63
N MET A 2 16.07 8.80 2.06
CA MET A 2 15.11 9.61 2.80
C MET A 2 14.11 8.69 3.52
N ARG A 3 13.82 8.95 4.80
CA ARG A 3 12.74 8.30 5.54
C ARG A 3 11.54 9.23 5.60
N VAL A 4 10.37 8.71 5.31
CA VAL A 4 9.13 9.46 5.37
C VAL A 4 8.11 8.75 6.25
N GLY A 5 7.34 9.52 6.98
CA GLY A 5 6.22 9.05 7.79
C GLY A 5 4.92 9.72 7.38
N PHE A 6 3.83 9.24 7.92
CA PHE A 6 2.51 9.82 7.69
C PHE A 6 2.47 11.26 8.21
N GLY A 7 2.04 12.19 7.37
CA GLY A 7 1.93 13.63 7.68
C GLY A 7 0.50 14.12 7.81
N GLY A 8 -0.47 13.37 7.31
CA GLY A 8 -1.87 13.73 7.31
C GLY A 8 -2.56 13.41 5.99
N THR A 9 -3.82 13.79 5.87
CA THR A 9 -4.62 13.68 4.65
C THR A 9 -5.36 14.98 4.38
N ASN A 10 -5.97 15.08 3.20
CA ASN A 10 -6.88 16.17 2.86
C ASN A 10 -8.35 15.86 3.25
N ASP A 11 -8.59 14.87 4.11
CA ASP A 11 -9.90 14.44 4.62
C ASP A 11 -10.94 14.05 3.55
N GLN A 12 -10.51 13.82 2.32
CA GLN A 12 -11.39 13.32 1.27
C GLN A 12 -11.57 11.80 1.38
N PRO A 13 -12.73 11.26 0.96
CA PRO A 13 -12.96 9.82 0.95
C PRO A 13 -12.04 9.13 -0.05
N PHE A 14 -11.56 7.93 0.32
CA PHE A 14 -10.76 7.11 -0.57
C PHE A 14 -11.64 6.50 -1.68
N ARG A 15 -11.19 6.57 -2.92
CA ARG A 15 -11.77 5.86 -4.06
C ARG A 15 -10.74 4.97 -4.71
N SER A 16 -11.07 3.67 -4.80
CA SER A 16 -10.16 2.66 -5.32
C SER A 16 -10.05 2.72 -6.85
N PHE A 17 -8.83 2.80 -7.36
CA PHE A 17 -8.54 2.67 -8.80
C PHE A 17 -8.98 1.31 -9.34
N GLY A 18 -8.72 0.23 -8.58
CA GLY A 18 -9.12 -1.12 -8.96
C GLY A 18 -10.62 -1.25 -9.12
N LYS A 19 -11.40 -0.70 -8.18
CA LYS A 19 -12.86 -0.68 -8.29
C LYS A 19 -13.32 0.11 -9.51
N TRP A 20 -12.75 1.27 -9.76
CA TRP A 20 -13.09 2.08 -10.91
C TRP A 20 -12.84 1.35 -12.24
N LEU A 21 -11.71 0.65 -12.36
CA LEU A 21 -11.38 -0.15 -13.54
C LEU A 21 -12.33 -1.36 -13.72
N LEU A 22 -12.71 -2.00 -12.61
CA LEU A 22 -13.71 -3.08 -12.62
C LEU A 22 -15.08 -2.59 -13.08
N ASP A 23 -15.57 -1.49 -12.52
CA ASP A 23 -16.89 -0.92 -12.83
C ASP A 23 -16.99 -0.50 -14.30
N ARG A 24 -15.86 -0.20 -14.96
CA ARG A 24 -15.77 0.12 -16.40
C ARG A 24 -15.49 -1.10 -17.30
N GLY A 25 -15.32 -2.28 -16.72
CA GLY A 25 -15.00 -3.49 -17.46
C GLY A 25 -13.58 -3.52 -18.05
N GLU A 26 -12.69 -2.65 -17.58
CA GLU A 26 -11.29 -2.56 -18.03
C GLU A 26 -10.41 -3.66 -17.43
N LEU A 27 -10.79 -4.18 -16.27
CA LEU A 27 -10.17 -5.33 -15.61
C LEU A 27 -11.24 -6.33 -15.16
N THR A 28 -10.88 -7.60 -15.17
CA THR A 28 -11.66 -8.64 -14.48
C THR A 28 -11.34 -8.66 -12.99
N PRO A 29 -12.19 -9.26 -12.13
CA PRO A 29 -11.89 -9.42 -10.71
C PRO A 29 -10.53 -10.09 -10.42
N ALA A 30 -10.14 -11.07 -11.22
CA ALA A 30 -8.84 -11.73 -11.09
C ALA A 30 -7.65 -10.81 -11.45
N GLN A 31 -7.87 -9.82 -12.30
CA GLN A 31 -6.87 -8.84 -12.71
C GLN A 31 -6.83 -7.59 -11.82
N ALA A 32 -7.81 -7.39 -10.94
CA ALA A 32 -7.89 -6.23 -10.04
C ALA A 32 -6.88 -6.32 -8.88
N THR A 33 -5.64 -6.59 -9.22
CA THR A 33 -4.48 -6.63 -8.34
C THR A 33 -3.60 -5.43 -8.61
N MET A 34 -2.62 -5.17 -7.73
CA MET A 34 -1.65 -4.08 -7.96
C MET A 34 -0.88 -4.27 -9.28
N GLN A 35 -0.52 -5.52 -9.61
CA GLN A 35 0.15 -5.85 -10.87
C GLN A 35 -0.75 -5.60 -12.08
N GLY A 36 -2.04 -5.97 -11.99
CA GLY A 36 -3.00 -5.72 -13.05
C GLY A 36 -3.25 -4.23 -13.28
N ILE A 37 -3.38 -3.44 -12.22
CA ILE A 37 -3.52 -1.98 -12.32
C ILE A 37 -2.28 -1.35 -12.99
N LYS A 38 -1.08 -1.78 -12.59
CA LYS A 38 0.18 -1.31 -13.22
C LYS A 38 0.27 -1.71 -14.69
N ALA A 39 -0.14 -2.93 -15.03
CA ALA A 39 -0.17 -3.40 -16.42
C ALA A 39 -1.15 -2.59 -17.27
N TRP A 40 -2.35 -2.32 -16.73
CA TRP A 40 -3.33 -1.47 -17.38
C TRP A 40 -2.78 -0.05 -17.62
N ALA A 41 -2.15 0.56 -16.62
CA ALA A 41 -1.55 1.90 -16.73
C ALA A 41 -0.46 1.96 -17.81
N ARG A 42 0.39 0.93 -17.92
CA ARG A 42 1.40 0.84 -18.97
C ARG A 42 0.80 0.69 -20.37
N ALA A 43 -0.32 -0.03 -20.48
CA ALA A 43 -1.03 -0.22 -21.75
C ALA A 43 -1.87 1.01 -22.16
N ASN A 44 -2.22 1.88 -21.22
CA ASN A 44 -3.07 3.04 -21.43
C ASN A 44 -2.44 4.34 -20.90
N PRO A 45 -1.25 4.73 -21.36
CA PRO A 45 -0.51 5.86 -20.80
C PRO A 45 -1.27 7.20 -20.88
N SER A 46 -2.06 7.40 -21.93
CA SER A 46 -2.88 8.61 -22.11
C SER A 46 -4.08 8.71 -21.15
N ARG A 47 -4.42 7.60 -20.44
CA ARG A 47 -5.57 7.53 -19.52
C ARG A 47 -5.15 7.39 -18.06
N VAL A 48 -3.86 7.41 -17.78
CA VAL A 48 -3.34 7.31 -16.41
C VAL A 48 -3.85 8.45 -15.53
N ASP A 49 -3.85 9.68 -16.06
CA ASP A 49 -4.34 10.85 -15.33
C ASP A 49 -5.84 10.75 -15.02
N GLU A 50 -6.64 10.20 -15.94
CA GLU A 50 -8.06 9.92 -15.71
C GLU A 50 -8.23 8.97 -14.51
N MET A 51 -7.45 7.88 -14.48
CA MET A 51 -7.45 6.92 -13.38
C MET A 51 -7.01 7.54 -12.05
N LEU A 52 -5.93 8.31 -12.05
CA LEU A 52 -5.39 8.93 -10.83
C LEU A 52 -6.35 9.97 -10.25
N ASN A 53 -7.05 10.71 -11.09
CA ASN A 53 -8.00 11.74 -10.67
C ASN A 53 -9.31 11.18 -10.08
N VAL A 54 -9.54 9.87 -10.17
CA VAL A 54 -10.70 9.22 -9.54
C VAL A 54 -10.64 9.30 -8.01
N ASN A 55 -9.44 9.21 -7.44
CA ASN A 55 -9.24 9.26 -6.00
C ASN A 55 -8.95 10.69 -5.54
N PRO A 56 -9.91 11.37 -4.89
CA PRO A 56 -9.70 12.74 -4.41
C PRO A 56 -8.85 12.79 -3.15
N ARG A 57 -8.54 11.63 -2.52
CA ARG A 57 -7.80 11.58 -1.28
C ARG A 57 -6.31 11.69 -1.54
N PHE A 58 -5.68 12.68 -0.90
CA PHE A 58 -4.23 12.83 -0.81
C PHE A 58 -3.73 12.43 0.57
N VAL A 59 -2.58 11.77 0.60
CA VAL A 59 -1.81 11.49 1.82
C VAL A 59 -0.54 12.32 1.76
N PHE A 60 -0.31 13.09 2.82
CA PHE A 60 0.90 13.89 2.98
C PHE A 60 1.92 13.13 3.81
N PHE A 61 3.18 13.31 3.47
CA PHE A 61 4.29 12.71 4.17
C PHE A 61 5.10 13.78 4.89
N ARG A 62 5.72 13.40 5.98
CA ARG A 62 6.74 14.21 6.67
C ARG A 62 8.07 13.48 6.65
N GLU A 63 9.15 14.22 6.55
CA GLU A 63 10.48 13.66 6.67
C GLU A 63 10.73 13.22 8.12
N LEU A 64 11.35 12.06 8.27
CA LEU A 64 11.73 11.47 9.55
C LEU A 64 13.26 11.46 9.68
N PRO A 65 13.80 11.57 10.91
CA PRO A 65 15.22 11.43 11.14
C PRO A 65 15.75 10.10 10.58
N PRO A 66 16.96 10.09 10.02
CA PRO A 66 17.58 8.86 9.58
C PRO A 66 17.92 7.96 10.78
N THR A 67 17.42 6.76 10.77
CA THR A 67 17.77 5.70 11.73
C THR A 67 17.90 4.37 11.00
N ASN A 68 18.55 3.39 11.64
CA ASN A 68 18.63 2.02 11.13
C ASN A 68 17.42 1.17 11.54
N ASP A 69 16.51 1.73 12.32
CA ASP A 69 15.30 1.04 12.76
C ASP A 69 14.33 0.84 11.62
N GLY A 70 13.46 -0.16 11.75
CA GLY A 70 12.34 -0.39 10.84
C GLY A 70 11.31 0.76 10.87
N PRO A 71 10.31 0.72 9.99
CA PRO A 71 9.20 1.68 10.02
C PRO A 71 8.44 1.57 11.33
N VAL A 72 7.88 2.68 11.79
CA VAL A 72 7.07 2.72 13.01
C VAL A 72 5.69 2.13 12.75
N GLY A 73 5.27 1.20 13.60
CA GLY A 73 3.94 0.59 13.56
C GLY A 73 2.90 1.33 14.39
N ALA A 74 1.70 0.76 14.48
CA ALA A 74 0.55 1.37 15.18
C ALA A 74 0.76 1.58 16.69
N LEU A 75 1.65 0.80 17.32
CA LEU A 75 2.03 0.98 18.72
C LEU A 75 3.10 2.06 18.96
N GLY A 76 3.50 2.78 17.90
CA GLY A 76 4.53 3.81 18.00
C GLY A 76 5.96 3.28 18.16
N VAL A 77 6.18 1.98 17.94
CA VAL A 77 7.49 1.32 18.00
C VAL A 77 7.93 0.82 16.62
N PRO A 78 9.25 0.72 16.38
CA PRO A 78 9.76 0.19 15.12
C PRO A 78 9.32 -1.25 14.88
N LEU A 79 8.96 -1.56 13.64
CA LEU A 79 8.66 -2.92 13.20
C LEU A 79 9.94 -3.69 12.93
N THR A 80 9.96 -4.97 13.33
CA THR A 80 11.09 -5.87 13.10
C THR A 80 10.75 -6.82 11.95
N ALA A 81 11.65 -6.90 10.96
CA ALA A 81 11.49 -7.82 9.84
C ALA A 81 11.29 -9.26 10.33
N GLU A 82 10.35 -9.96 9.70
CA GLU A 82 9.99 -11.36 10.02
C GLU A 82 9.42 -11.59 11.44
N ARG A 83 9.22 -10.53 12.22
CA ARG A 83 8.69 -10.58 13.59
C ARG A 83 7.45 -9.73 13.82
N SER A 84 7.20 -8.80 12.92
CA SER A 84 6.05 -7.88 13.02
C SER A 84 5.12 -8.05 11.83
N ILE A 85 3.82 -8.04 12.11
CA ILE A 85 2.77 -8.08 11.09
C ILE A 85 1.78 -6.94 11.30
N ALA A 86 1.12 -6.52 10.24
CA ALA A 86 -0.03 -5.64 10.31
C ALA A 86 -1.29 -6.46 10.59
N VAL A 87 -2.11 -6.01 11.52
CA VAL A 87 -3.40 -6.64 11.84
C VAL A 87 -4.51 -5.59 11.84
N ASP A 88 -5.74 -6.04 11.66
CA ASP A 88 -6.91 -5.21 11.90
C ASP A 88 -7.19 -5.18 13.42
N PRO A 89 -7.00 -4.03 14.09
CA PRO A 89 -7.18 -3.93 15.54
C PRO A 89 -8.63 -4.13 16.00
N SER A 90 -9.59 -4.08 15.09
CA SER A 90 -10.98 -4.43 15.41
C SER A 90 -11.18 -5.93 15.60
N THR A 91 -10.30 -6.75 15.06
CA THR A 91 -10.36 -8.23 15.11
C THR A 91 -9.28 -8.82 16.01
N ILE A 92 -8.05 -8.29 15.91
CA ILE A 92 -6.89 -8.76 16.68
C ILE A 92 -6.32 -7.58 17.45
N PRO A 93 -6.38 -7.57 18.80
CA PRO A 93 -5.80 -6.49 19.59
C PRO A 93 -4.30 -6.34 19.33
N LEU A 94 -3.84 -5.09 19.28
CA LEU A 94 -2.41 -4.80 19.11
C LEU A 94 -1.60 -5.37 20.28
N GLY A 95 -0.43 -5.95 19.97
CA GLY A 95 0.46 -6.56 20.95
C GLY A 95 0.20 -8.03 21.23
N VAL A 96 -0.87 -8.62 20.69
CA VAL A 96 -1.13 -10.06 20.82
C VAL A 96 -0.17 -10.86 19.94
N PRO A 97 0.47 -11.93 20.44
CA PRO A 97 1.26 -12.84 19.63
C PRO A 97 0.38 -13.53 18.58
N VAL A 98 0.82 -13.53 17.33
CA VAL A 98 0.13 -14.17 16.21
C VAL A 98 1.06 -15.18 15.55
N PHE A 99 0.60 -16.41 15.38
CA PHE A 99 1.28 -17.40 14.56
C PHE A 99 0.87 -17.21 13.11
N LEU A 100 1.83 -16.91 12.24
CA LEU A 100 1.61 -16.73 10.82
C LEU A 100 2.14 -17.93 10.04
N SER A 101 1.23 -18.62 9.34
CA SER A 101 1.57 -19.63 8.33
C SER A 101 1.21 -19.10 6.95
N THR A 102 2.20 -18.79 6.13
CA THR A 102 1.98 -18.19 4.81
C THR A 102 3.11 -18.55 3.85
N THR A 103 2.90 -18.28 2.59
CA THR A 103 3.94 -18.39 1.57
C THR A 103 4.60 -17.03 1.36
N ARG A 104 5.91 -17.02 1.17
CA ARG A 104 6.66 -15.83 0.76
C ARG A 104 6.66 -15.77 -0.76
N PRO A 105 6.15 -14.70 -1.38
CA PRO A 105 6.28 -14.55 -2.82
C PRO A 105 7.76 -14.40 -3.18
N LEU A 106 8.24 -15.26 -4.03
CA LEU A 106 9.58 -15.11 -4.63
C LEU A 106 9.45 -14.09 -5.76
N SER A 107 9.85 -12.85 -5.50
CA SER A 107 10.04 -11.87 -6.56
C SER A 107 11.28 -12.23 -7.33
N THR A 108 11.13 -12.54 -8.63
CA THR A 108 12.25 -12.71 -9.56
C THR A 108 12.70 -11.37 -10.15
N GLU A 109 11.95 -10.30 -9.93
CA GLU A 109 12.34 -8.95 -10.35
C GLU A 109 13.25 -8.30 -9.28
N PRO A 110 14.35 -7.66 -9.70
CA PRO A 110 15.15 -6.84 -8.80
C PRO A 110 14.26 -5.77 -8.17
N ILE A 111 14.25 -5.67 -6.85
CA ILE A 111 13.69 -4.50 -6.19
C ILE A 111 14.63 -3.37 -6.56
N GLU A 112 14.23 -2.49 -7.45
CA GLU A 112 14.93 -1.24 -7.68
C GLU A 112 14.95 -0.48 -6.35
N ARG A 113 16.14 -0.34 -5.78
CA ARG A 113 16.38 0.32 -4.50
C ARG A 113 16.51 1.83 -4.72
#